data_29fdafafd2968fdd34c7a21caf304e60
#
_entry.id   29fdafafd2968fdd34c7a21caf304e60
#
_cell.length_a   1.000
_cell.length_b   1.000
_cell.length_c   1.000
_cell.angle_alpha   90.00
_cell.angle_beta   90.00
_cell.angle_gamma   90.00
#
_symmetry.space_group_name_H-M   'P 1'
#
loop_
_entity.id
_entity.type
_entity.pdbx_description
1 polymer ?
#
loop_
_entity_poly.entity_id
_entity_poly.type
_entity_poly.pdbx_seq_one_letter_code
_entity_poly.pdbx_strand_id
1 'polypeptide(L)'
;MDIAPIYKRVIGLDVHQAQITGCAIIELPDGSVTYERREFGCFKRDRKALAQWACAVGPDVVVMESTGIYWKSPYAALESVGIVAWVVNARHVKAVPGRKTDVADAQWLASLARAGLLRASFIAKADLRSLRHIARHRQKLGGILASEKNRLHKLLTDAGIRLGVVVSDLHGQSARAMVKALIAGKTVPEVLSLASKRLRASREDIFEALQAEEITAAHRFVLLEIMAHIEELESRIARFDAELLRSLQEAGYGVPLQLLQTMPGIDLMGAAMLLVEIGGDMSVFGSAQRLASWVGMCPGNNESAGKRKSGRIRKGNAWVRRLLCEFAQAAGRSRCALKDKFQALNVRKGHKRSIVALGHKMLRTIYAMLAKNTHYVDKTVDYEALMVARNAPRWLQMRSEEH
;
A
#
# COMPACT_ATOMS: atom_id res chain seq x y z
N MET A 1 -34.36 25.05 -8.53
CA MET A 1 -33.43 24.77 -9.65
C MET A 1 -33.49 23.29 -9.91
N ASP A 2 -34.17 22.87 -10.95
CA ASP A 2 -34.13 21.50 -11.40
C ASP A 2 -32.73 21.25 -12.03
N ILE A 3 -31.91 20.51 -11.33
CA ILE A 3 -30.58 20.11 -11.85
C ILE A 3 -30.84 19.08 -12.94
N ALA A 4 -30.57 19.41 -14.20
CA ALA A 4 -30.67 18.47 -15.30
C ALA A 4 -29.78 17.26 -15.02
N PRO A 5 -30.28 16.03 -15.23
CA PRO A 5 -29.52 14.83 -15.00
C PRO A 5 -28.35 14.73 -15.98
N ILE A 6 -27.18 14.29 -15.47
CA ILE A 6 -25.97 14.11 -16.29
C ILE A 6 -26.07 12.84 -17.15
N TYR A 7 -26.74 11.81 -16.62
CA TYR A 7 -26.92 10.52 -17.27
C TYR A 7 -28.42 10.22 -17.47
N LYS A 8 -28.75 9.68 -18.61
CA LYS A 8 -30.15 9.32 -18.97
C LYS A 8 -30.50 7.90 -18.54
N ARG A 9 -29.54 6.99 -18.61
CA ARG A 9 -29.72 5.57 -18.29
C ARG A 9 -28.69 5.13 -17.27
N VAL A 10 -29.11 4.76 -16.08
CA VAL A 10 -28.19 4.39 -14.99
C VAL A 10 -28.68 3.15 -14.28
N ILE A 11 -27.78 2.26 -13.92
CA ILE A 11 -28.08 1.13 -13.03
C ILE A 11 -27.32 1.33 -11.71
N GLY A 12 -28.02 1.28 -10.59
CA GLY A 12 -27.43 1.14 -9.26
C GLY A 12 -27.50 -0.31 -8.81
N LEU A 13 -26.41 -0.81 -8.22
CA LEU A 13 -26.31 -2.16 -7.69
C LEU A 13 -25.99 -2.11 -6.20
N ASP A 14 -26.85 -2.70 -5.41
CA ASP A 14 -26.58 -3.05 -4.02
C ASP A 14 -26.07 -4.50 -3.98
N VAL A 15 -24.83 -4.69 -3.56
CA VAL A 15 -24.10 -5.96 -3.69
C VAL A 15 -23.82 -6.55 -2.34
N HIS A 16 -24.44 -7.69 -2.04
CA HIS A 16 -24.21 -8.50 -0.86
C HIS A 16 -23.51 -9.83 -1.20
N GLN A 17 -23.23 -10.62 -0.20
CA GLN A 17 -22.57 -11.92 -0.37
C GLN A 17 -23.42 -12.92 -1.16
N ALA A 18 -24.72 -12.97 -0.89
CA ALA A 18 -25.63 -13.95 -1.46
C ALA A 18 -26.54 -13.40 -2.57
N GLN A 19 -26.70 -12.07 -2.64
CA GLN A 19 -27.67 -11.42 -3.49
C GLN A 19 -27.13 -10.12 -4.05
N ILE A 20 -27.59 -9.77 -5.24
CA ILE A 20 -27.36 -8.47 -5.90
C ILE A 20 -28.70 -7.90 -6.27
N THR A 21 -29.03 -6.73 -5.73
CA THR A 21 -30.24 -5.98 -6.10
C THR A 21 -29.86 -4.87 -7.07
N GLY A 22 -30.47 -4.87 -8.24
CA GLY A 22 -30.30 -3.85 -9.28
C GLY A 22 -31.51 -2.95 -9.42
N CYS A 23 -31.29 -1.65 -9.62
CA CYS A 23 -32.30 -0.71 -10.02
C CYS A 23 -31.82 0.11 -11.22
N ALA A 24 -32.50 -0.02 -12.35
CA ALA A 24 -32.30 0.82 -13.52
C ALA A 24 -33.21 2.03 -13.47
N ILE A 25 -32.68 3.21 -13.77
CA ILE A 25 -33.38 4.45 -14.03
C ILE A 25 -33.18 4.81 -15.47
N ILE A 26 -34.28 4.89 -16.23
CA ILE A 26 -34.26 5.10 -17.67
C ILE A 26 -35.11 6.32 -18.00
N GLU A 27 -34.53 7.34 -18.61
CA GLU A 27 -35.22 8.49 -19.17
C GLU A 27 -35.70 8.15 -20.60
N LEU A 28 -36.99 8.27 -20.81
CA LEU A 28 -37.63 8.03 -22.12
C LEU A 28 -37.52 9.28 -23.02
N PRO A 29 -37.73 9.15 -24.34
CA PRO A 29 -37.65 10.29 -25.26
C PRO A 29 -38.61 11.45 -24.94
N ASP A 30 -39.71 11.17 -24.26
CA ASP A 30 -40.69 12.16 -23.80
C ASP A 30 -40.26 12.87 -22.49
N GLY A 31 -39.09 12.53 -21.93
CA GLY A 31 -38.59 13.07 -20.68
C GLY A 31 -39.14 12.36 -19.43
N SER A 32 -40.09 11.44 -19.57
CA SER A 32 -40.58 10.63 -18.44
C SER A 32 -39.47 9.66 -17.96
N VAL A 33 -39.57 9.26 -16.69
CA VAL A 33 -38.55 8.40 -16.06
C VAL A 33 -39.20 7.10 -15.61
N THR A 34 -38.65 5.98 -16.04
CA THR A 34 -39.08 4.65 -15.64
C THR A 34 -38.06 3.99 -14.73
N TYR A 35 -38.52 3.10 -13.86
CA TYR A 35 -37.71 2.36 -12.90
C TYR A 35 -37.93 0.86 -13.14
N GLU A 36 -36.83 0.13 -13.31
CA GLU A 36 -36.86 -1.32 -13.38
C GLU A 36 -36.00 -1.90 -12.27
N ARG A 37 -36.56 -2.79 -11.46
CA ARG A 37 -35.83 -3.49 -10.40
C ARG A 37 -35.69 -4.96 -10.73
N ARG A 38 -34.50 -5.50 -10.47
CA ARG A 38 -34.23 -6.93 -10.58
C ARG A 38 -33.35 -7.40 -9.44
N GLU A 39 -33.55 -8.65 -9.07
CA GLU A 39 -32.74 -9.34 -8.08
C GLU A 39 -32.00 -10.50 -8.76
N PHE A 40 -30.74 -10.67 -8.38
CA PHE A 40 -29.87 -11.73 -8.89
C PHE A 40 -29.19 -12.42 -7.73
N GLY A 41 -28.92 -13.74 -7.89
CA GLY A 41 -28.04 -14.46 -6.97
C GLY A 41 -26.57 -14.08 -7.17
N CYS A 42 -25.70 -14.78 -6.46
CA CYS A 42 -24.25 -14.51 -6.49
C CYS A 42 -23.44 -15.51 -7.34
N PHE A 43 -24.08 -16.54 -7.91
CA PHE A 43 -23.40 -17.54 -8.72
C PHE A 43 -23.01 -17.00 -10.10
N LYS A 44 -22.13 -17.73 -10.81
CA LYS A 44 -21.67 -17.32 -12.14
C LYS A 44 -22.81 -17.12 -13.14
N ARG A 45 -23.83 -17.98 -13.10
CA ARG A 45 -25.04 -17.88 -13.94
C ARG A 45 -25.79 -16.57 -13.68
N ASP A 46 -25.92 -16.18 -12.42
CA ASP A 46 -26.68 -15.00 -12.00
C ASP A 46 -25.95 -13.71 -12.39
N ARG A 47 -24.62 -13.69 -12.24
CA ARG A 47 -23.78 -12.57 -12.72
C ARG A 47 -23.80 -12.45 -14.25
N LYS A 48 -23.92 -13.59 -14.99
CA LYS A 48 -24.12 -13.55 -16.43
C LYS A 48 -25.49 -12.97 -16.79
N ALA A 49 -26.56 -13.34 -16.05
CA ALA A 49 -27.89 -12.76 -16.20
C ALA A 49 -27.89 -11.25 -15.89
N LEU A 50 -27.17 -10.83 -14.84
CA LEU A 50 -26.97 -9.39 -14.52
C LEU A 50 -26.31 -8.65 -15.68
N ALA A 51 -25.24 -9.20 -16.25
CA ALA A 51 -24.54 -8.60 -17.39
C ALA A 51 -25.43 -8.52 -18.64
N GLN A 52 -26.20 -9.56 -18.93
CA GLN A 52 -27.17 -9.59 -20.04
C GLN A 52 -28.27 -8.53 -19.83
N TRP A 53 -28.81 -8.41 -18.61
CA TRP A 53 -29.78 -7.38 -18.28
C TRP A 53 -29.18 -5.98 -18.46
N ALA A 54 -27.97 -5.74 -17.98
CA ALA A 54 -27.28 -4.47 -18.16
C ALA A 54 -27.08 -4.14 -19.65
N CYS A 55 -26.70 -5.11 -20.49
CA CYS A 55 -26.62 -4.93 -21.93
C CYS A 55 -27.98 -4.56 -22.55
N ALA A 56 -29.07 -5.20 -22.12
CA ALA A 56 -30.44 -4.90 -22.63
C ALA A 56 -30.90 -3.49 -22.23
N VAL A 57 -30.58 -3.03 -21.02
CA VAL A 57 -30.87 -1.66 -20.57
C VAL A 57 -30.01 -0.63 -21.29
N GLY A 58 -28.76 -0.95 -21.64
CA GLY A 58 -27.81 -0.03 -22.30
C GLY A 58 -27.51 1.21 -21.44
N PRO A 59 -27.01 1.06 -20.19
CA PRO A 59 -26.81 2.19 -19.31
C PRO A 59 -25.58 3.01 -19.69
N ASP A 60 -25.62 4.32 -19.46
CA ASP A 60 -24.47 5.20 -19.53
C ASP A 60 -23.41 4.78 -18.48
N VAL A 61 -23.87 4.34 -17.31
CA VAL A 61 -23.03 3.86 -16.22
C VAL A 61 -23.79 2.91 -15.28
N VAL A 62 -23.07 1.89 -14.79
CA VAL A 62 -23.53 1.04 -13.68
C VAL A 62 -22.72 1.40 -12.45
N VAL A 63 -23.37 1.62 -11.30
CA VAL A 63 -22.73 2.07 -10.07
C VAL A 63 -22.97 1.08 -8.94
N MET A 64 -21.91 0.74 -8.19
CA MET A 64 -21.99 -0.13 -7.03
C MET A 64 -21.09 0.38 -5.89
N GLU A 65 -21.47 0.08 -4.64
CA GLU A 65 -20.70 0.49 -3.47
C GLU A 65 -19.50 -0.47 -3.22
N SER A 66 -18.37 0.07 -2.76
CA SER A 66 -17.16 -0.67 -2.44
C SER A 66 -17.25 -1.42 -1.10
N THR A 67 -18.36 -2.10 -0.82
CA THR A 67 -18.53 -2.86 0.42
C THR A 67 -17.80 -4.19 0.36
N GLY A 68 -16.82 -4.38 1.25
CA GLY A 68 -16.03 -5.61 1.33
C GLY A 68 -15.32 -5.97 0.01
N ILE A 69 -15.48 -7.22 -0.41
CA ILE A 69 -14.92 -7.78 -1.67
C ILE A 69 -15.99 -8.17 -2.69
N TYR A 70 -17.26 -8.08 -2.31
CA TYR A 70 -18.38 -8.66 -3.07
C TYR A 70 -18.60 -7.99 -4.42
N TRP A 71 -18.29 -6.70 -4.52
CA TRP A 71 -18.38 -5.92 -5.77
C TRP A 71 -17.48 -6.42 -6.89
N LYS A 72 -16.39 -7.17 -6.57
CA LYS A 72 -15.39 -7.57 -7.58
C LYS A 72 -15.94 -8.49 -8.67
N SER A 73 -16.78 -9.44 -8.30
CA SER A 73 -17.30 -10.41 -9.27
C SER A 73 -18.39 -9.84 -10.18
N PRO A 74 -19.39 -9.06 -9.72
CA PRO A 74 -20.30 -8.36 -10.63
C PRO A 74 -19.58 -7.29 -11.46
N TYR A 75 -18.61 -6.56 -10.92
CA TYR A 75 -17.79 -5.64 -11.69
C TYR A 75 -17.08 -6.33 -12.86
N ALA A 76 -16.43 -7.47 -12.61
CA ALA A 76 -15.75 -8.23 -13.66
C ALA A 76 -16.71 -8.78 -14.71
N ALA A 77 -17.93 -9.18 -14.33
CA ALA A 77 -18.96 -9.61 -15.27
C ALA A 77 -19.43 -8.48 -16.20
N LEU A 78 -19.62 -7.27 -15.65
CA LEU A 78 -19.97 -6.09 -16.43
C LEU A 78 -18.83 -5.64 -17.35
N GLU A 79 -17.61 -5.61 -16.82
CA GLU A 79 -16.40 -5.28 -17.58
C GLU A 79 -16.20 -6.23 -18.78
N SER A 80 -16.48 -7.53 -18.61
CA SER A 80 -16.32 -8.54 -19.68
C SER A 80 -17.26 -8.35 -20.87
N VAL A 81 -18.35 -7.61 -20.70
CA VAL A 81 -19.31 -7.26 -21.77
C VAL A 81 -19.21 -5.78 -22.19
N GLY A 82 -18.16 -5.08 -21.76
CA GLY A 82 -17.88 -3.70 -22.16
C GLY A 82 -18.74 -2.62 -21.45
N ILE A 83 -19.48 -2.98 -20.41
CA ILE A 83 -20.31 -2.03 -19.65
C ILE A 83 -19.41 -1.17 -18.73
N VAL A 84 -19.61 0.15 -18.79
CA VAL A 84 -18.94 1.09 -17.88
C VAL A 84 -19.49 0.93 -16.46
N ALA A 85 -18.66 0.43 -15.56
CA ALA A 85 -19.04 0.23 -14.17
C ALA A 85 -18.16 1.07 -13.22
N TRP A 86 -18.81 1.73 -12.26
CA TRP A 86 -18.16 2.50 -11.21
C TRP A 86 -18.30 1.80 -9.87
N VAL A 87 -17.19 1.72 -9.16
CA VAL A 87 -17.20 1.36 -7.75
C VAL A 87 -17.01 2.64 -6.94
N VAL A 88 -17.95 2.96 -6.08
CA VAL A 88 -17.96 4.21 -5.31
C VAL A 88 -17.67 3.97 -3.84
N ASN A 89 -17.11 4.97 -3.17
CA ASN A 89 -16.78 4.86 -1.76
C ASN A 89 -18.02 5.05 -0.89
N ALA A 90 -18.34 4.07 -0.05
CA ALA A 90 -19.45 4.07 0.91
C ALA A 90 -19.57 5.37 1.73
N ARG A 91 -18.43 5.96 2.11
CA ARG A 91 -18.43 7.24 2.85
C ARG A 91 -18.89 8.43 2.01
N HIS A 92 -18.62 8.42 0.70
CA HIS A 92 -19.11 9.44 -0.22
C HIS A 92 -20.61 9.35 -0.37
N VAL A 93 -21.12 8.14 -0.56
CA VAL A 93 -22.58 7.90 -0.66
C VAL A 93 -23.31 8.36 0.60
N LYS A 94 -22.77 8.04 1.78
CA LYS A 94 -23.32 8.43 3.09
C LYS A 94 -23.20 9.93 3.40
N ALA A 95 -22.29 10.64 2.74
CA ALA A 95 -22.06 12.06 2.98
C ALA A 95 -22.94 12.98 2.11
N VAL A 96 -23.66 12.44 1.14
CA VAL A 96 -24.58 13.21 0.31
C VAL A 96 -25.86 13.46 1.12
N PRO A 97 -26.23 14.73 1.39
CA PRO A 97 -27.47 15.04 2.10
C PRO A 97 -28.68 14.54 1.31
N GLY A 98 -29.56 13.85 1.97
CA GLY A 98 -30.80 13.34 1.38
C GLY A 98 -31.49 12.43 2.37
N ARG A 99 -32.82 12.38 2.31
CA ARG A 99 -33.59 11.47 3.14
C ARG A 99 -33.34 10.04 2.64
N LYS A 100 -32.77 9.20 3.48
CA LYS A 100 -32.83 7.75 3.36
C LYS A 100 -34.28 7.36 3.72
N THR A 101 -35.22 7.57 2.79
CA THR A 101 -36.55 6.96 2.86
C THR A 101 -36.41 5.49 2.49
N ASP A 102 -37.45 4.66 2.62
CA ASP A 102 -37.53 3.22 2.27
C ASP A 102 -37.19 2.90 0.80
N VAL A 103 -36.40 3.74 0.16
CA VAL A 103 -35.83 3.58 -1.17
C VAL A 103 -34.69 2.58 -1.07
N ALA A 104 -34.79 1.46 -1.77
CA ALA A 104 -33.73 0.45 -1.83
C ALA A 104 -32.38 1.10 -2.13
N ASP A 105 -31.32 0.66 -1.45
CA ASP A 105 -29.97 1.23 -1.58
C ASP A 105 -29.49 1.27 -3.05
N ALA A 106 -29.91 0.30 -3.88
CA ALA A 106 -29.66 0.29 -5.33
C ALA A 106 -30.29 1.49 -6.07
N GLN A 107 -31.55 1.85 -5.77
CA GLN A 107 -32.22 3.00 -6.38
C GLN A 107 -31.57 4.31 -5.95
N TRP A 108 -31.16 4.42 -4.69
CA TRP A 108 -30.44 5.59 -4.19
C TRP A 108 -29.10 5.79 -4.92
N LEU A 109 -28.32 4.72 -5.10
CA LEU A 109 -27.08 4.75 -5.89
C LEU A 109 -27.32 5.20 -7.33
N ALA A 110 -28.35 4.67 -7.99
CA ALA A 110 -28.73 5.07 -9.34
C ALA A 110 -29.11 6.56 -9.41
N SER A 111 -29.92 7.04 -8.45
CA SER A 111 -30.34 8.45 -8.40
C SER A 111 -29.16 9.40 -8.18
N LEU A 112 -28.24 9.06 -7.29
CA LEU A 112 -27.02 9.86 -7.07
C LEU A 112 -26.10 9.88 -8.29
N ALA A 113 -25.97 8.74 -8.98
CA ALA A 113 -25.18 8.65 -10.19
C ALA A 113 -25.82 9.49 -11.31
N ARG A 114 -27.14 9.38 -11.52
CA ARG A 114 -27.90 10.17 -12.50
C ARG A 114 -27.70 11.68 -12.30
N ALA A 115 -27.70 12.13 -11.05
CA ALA A 115 -27.44 13.52 -10.68
C ALA A 115 -25.94 13.93 -10.74
N GLY A 116 -25.01 13.02 -11.07
CA GLY A 116 -23.56 13.31 -11.13
C GLY A 116 -22.90 13.55 -9.77
N LEU A 117 -23.55 13.14 -8.68
CA LEU A 117 -23.06 13.34 -7.32
C LEU A 117 -22.05 12.29 -6.85
N LEU A 118 -21.82 11.24 -7.66
CA LEU A 118 -20.88 10.17 -7.34
C LEU A 118 -19.56 10.31 -8.11
N ARG A 119 -18.50 9.83 -7.50
CA ARG A 119 -17.17 9.75 -8.11
C ARG A 119 -16.68 8.32 -8.10
N ALA A 120 -16.27 7.82 -9.27
CA ALA A 120 -15.67 6.50 -9.41
C ALA A 120 -14.37 6.42 -8.58
N SER A 121 -14.20 5.30 -7.88
CA SER A 121 -12.91 4.91 -7.30
C SER A 121 -12.01 4.34 -8.39
N PHE A 122 -10.70 4.51 -8.24
CA PHE A 122 -9.74 3.86 -9.13
C PHE A 122 -9.81 2.33 -8.98
N ILE A 123 -10.09 1.65 -10.06
CA ILE A 123 -10.00 0.19 -10.20
C ILE A 123 -8.89 -0.11 -11.20
N ALA A 124 -7.90 -0.88 -10.80
CA ALA A 124 -6.82 -1.29 -11.69
C ALA A 124 -7.34 -2.20 -12.81
N LYS A 125 -6.61 -2.28 -13.92
CA LYS A 125 -6.89 -3.21 -15.03
C LYS A 125 -6.93 -4.66 -14.53
N ALA A 126 -7.60 -5.53 -15.26
CA ALA A 126 -7.88 -6.91 -14.85
C ALA A 126 -6.59 -7.72 -14.57
N ASP A 127 -5.54 -7.54 -15.39
CA ASP A 127 -4.23 -8.14 -15.23
C ASP A 127 -3.61 -7.76 -13.87
N LEU A 128 -3.53 -6.48 -13.57
CA LEU A 128 -2.98 -6.00 -12.29
C LEU A 128 -3.86 -6.40 -11.09
N ARG A 129 -5.19 -6.51 -11.28
CA ARG A 129 -6.07 -6.98 -10.19
C ARG A 129 -5.76 -8.42 -9.79
N SER A 130 -5.43 -9.29 -10.75
CA SER A 130 -5.01 -10.66 -10.47
C SER A 130 -3.66 -10.69 -9.75
N LEU A 131 -2.68 -9.92 -10.20
CA LEU A 131 -1.35 -9.84 -9.58
C LEU A 131 -1.36 -9.27 -8.16
N ARG A 132 -2.39 -8.47 -7.80
CA ARG A 132 -2.56 -8.01 -6.39
C ARG A 132 -2.71 -9.17 -5.40
N HIS A 133 -3.24 -10.32 -5.81
CA HIS A 133 -3.32 -11.48 -4.93
C HIS A 133 -1.92 -11.99 -4.56
N ILE A 134 -1.03 -12.08 -5.55
CA ILE A 134 0.37 -12.48 -5.39
C ILE A 134 1.11 -11.46 -4.51
N ALA A 135 1.12 -10.19 -4.91
CA ALA A 135 1.85 -9.11 -4.23
C ALA A 135 1.40 -8.93 -2.77
N ARG A 136 0.10 -8.94 -2.51
CA ARG A 136 -0.45 -8.75 -1.16
C ARG A 136 -0.21 -9.96 -0.27
N HIS A 137 -0.28 -11.18 -0.82
CA HIS A 137 0.05 -12.39 -0.07
C HIS A 137 1.54 -12.41 0.28
N ARG A 138 2.41 -12.11 -0.69
CA ARG A 138 3.86 -11.94 -0.47
C ARG A 138 4.15 -10.95 0.67
N GLN A 139 3.46 -9.79 0.69
CA GLN A 139 3.65 -8.80 1.74
C GLN A 139 3.21 -9.31 3.12
N LYS A 140 2.14 -10.12 3.19
CA LYS A 140 1.73 -10.80 4.43
C LYS A 140 2.78 -11.80 4.90
N LEU A 141 3.32 -12.62 3.99
CA LEU A 141 4.41 -13.57 4.31
C LEU A 141 5.63 -12.84 4.87
N GLY A 142 6.01 -11.69 4.28
CA GLY A 142 7.09 -10.85 4.81
C GLY A 142 6.83 -10.36 6.25
N GLY A 143 5.57 -10.05 6.58
CA GLY A 143 5.18 -9.69 7.95
C GLY A 143 5.28 -10.88 8.92
N ILE A 144 4.88 -12.08 8.50
CA ILE A 144 5.01 -13.32 9.28
C ILE A 144 6.50 -13.62 9.50
N LEU A 145 7.32 -13.56 8.45
CA LEU A 145 8.76 -13.77 8.53
C LEU A 145 9.42 -12.82 9.54
N ALA A 146 9.07 -11.52 9.52
CA ALA A 146 9.58 -10.56 10.49
C ALA A 146 9.16 -10.92 11.94
N SER A 147 7.96 -11.44 12.13
CA SER A 147 7.49 -11.89 13.45
C SER A 147 8.27 -13.12 13.94
N GLU A 148 8.54 -14.09 13.07
CA GLU A 148 9.35 -15.27 13.41
C GLU A 148 10.80 -14.89 13.72
N LYS A 149 11.39 -14.00 12.95
CA LYS A 149 12.72 -13.44 13.22
C LYS A 149 12.81 -12.78 14.59
N ASN A 150 11.78 -12.04 14.98
CA ASN A 150 11.69 -11.44 16.32
C ASN A 150 11.50 -12.50 17.42
N ARG A 151 10.76 -13.59 17.16
CA ARG A 151 10.62 -14.70 18.12
C ARG A 151 11.96 -15.41 18.35
N LEU A 152 12.69 -15.69 17.28
CA LEU A 152 14.05 -16.27 17.37
C LEU A 152 14.93 -15.42 18.27
N HIS A 153 14.98 -14.10 18.03
CA HIS A 153 15.75 -13.17 18.85
C HIS A 153 15.35 -13.20 20.32
N LYS A 154 14.04 -13.18 20.61
CA LYS A 154 13.52 -13.23 21.99
C LYS A 154 13.91 -14.52 22.70
N LEU A 155 13.78 -15.66 22.03
CA LEU A 155 14.07 -16.96 22.64
C LEU A 155 15.59 -17.17 22.85
N LEU A 156 16.44 -16.70 21.94
CA LEU A 156 17.88 -16.65 22.17
C LEU A 156 18.24 -15.78 23.38
N THR A 157 17.57 -14.62 23.51
CA THR A 157 17.77 -13.72 24.65
C THR A 157 17.29 -14.35 25.95
N ASP A 158 16.20 -15.10 25.94
CA ASP A 158 15.66 -15.84 27.09
C ASP A 158 16.65 -16.93 27.56
N ALA A 159 17.26 -17.63 26.61
CA ALA A 159 18.32 -18.63 26.87
C ALA A 159 19.68 -18.01 27.29
N GLY A 160 19.78 -16.69 27.47
CA GLY A 160 21.02 -16.00 27.85
C GLY A 160 21.90 -15.57 26.68
N ILE A 161 21.60 -15.97 25.44
CA ILE A 161 22.41 -15.65 24.24
C ILE A 161 22.23 -14.19 23.83
N ARG A 162 23.33 -13.44 23.75
CA ARG A 162 23.34 -12.00 23.46
C ARG A 162 23.90 -11.64 22.08
N LEU A 163 23.93 -12.58 21.14
CA LEU A 163 24.47 -12.38 19.77
C LEU A 163 23.94 -11.10 19.09
N GLY A 164 22.67 -10.73 19.31
CA GLY A 164 22.08 -9.51 18.75
C GLY A 164 22.67 -8.20 19.25
N VAL A 165 23.53 -8.21 20.28
CA VAL A 165 24.25 -7.04 20.77
C VAL A 165 25.53 -6.81 19.95
N VAL A 166 26.18 -7.89 19.55
CA VAL A 166 27.50 -7.86 18.89
C VAL A 166 27.42 -8.00 17.37
N VAL A 167 26.31 -8.57 16.82
CA VAL A 167 26.09 -8.66 15.37
C VAL A 167 24.94 -7.74 14.95
N SER A 168 25.14 -7.04 13.84
CA SER A 168 24.12 -6.11 13.30
C SER A 168 22.91 -6.83 12.69
N ASP A 169 23.07 -8.08 12.27
CA ASP A 169 22.00 -8.92 11.69
C ASP A 169 22.16 -10.38 12.13
N LEU A 170 21.24 -10.83 12.99
CA LEU A 170 21.15 -12.22 13.45
C LEU A 170 20.80 -13.22 12.34
N HIS A 171 20.27 -12.74 11.23
CA HIS A 171 19.84 -13.56 10.10
C HIS A 171 20.85 -13.54 8.94
N GLY A 172 21.94 -12.79 9.10
CA GLY A 172 23.08 -12.82 8.18
C GLY A 172 23.79 -14.19 8.21
N GLN A 173 24.49 -14.50 7.14
CA GLN A 173 25.08 -15.83 6.90
C GLN A 173 25.87 -16.38 8.10
N SER A 174 26.77 -15.58 8.68
CA SER A 174 27.62 -15.99 9.79
C SER A 174 26.83 -16.18 11.09
N ALA A 175 25.96 -15.22 11.45
CA ALA A 175 25.17 -15.32 12.67
C ALA A 175 24.17 -16.48 12.60
N ARG A 176 23.55 -16.72 11.44
CA ARG A 176 22.66 -17.87 11.21
C ARG A 176 23.41 -19.21 11.36
N ALA A 177 24.65 -19.31 10.84
CA ALA A 177 25.47 -20.51 11.02
C ALA A 177 25.80 -20.76 12.50
N MET A 178 26.16 -19.71 13.24
CA MET A 178 26.41 -19.81 14.69
C MET A 178 25.16 -20.23 15.46
N VAL A 179 23.99 -19.62 15.16
CA VAL A 179 22.71 -20.00 15.80
C VAL A 179 22.34 -21.45 15.52
N LYS A 180 22.49 -21.93 14.27
CA LYS A 180 22.23 -23.34 13.92
C LYS A 180 23.17 -24.31 14.67
N ALA A 181 24.44 -23.99 14.76
CA ALA A 181 25.40 -24.79 15.48
C ALA A 181 25.11 -24.85 16.99
N LEU A 182 24.68 -23.71 17.56
CA LEU A 182 24.27 -23.62 18.96
C LEU A 182 23.04 -24.49 19.24
N ILE A 183 22.02 -24.42 18.39
CA ILE A 183 20.81 -25.26 18.46
C ILE A 183 21.18 -26.76 18.39
N ALA A 184 22.13 -27.10 17.51
CA ALA A 184 22.66 -28.45 17.35
C ALA A 184 23.50 -28.97 18.55
N GLY A 185 23.70 -28.12 19.59
CA GLY A 185 24.42 -28.50 20.81
C GLY A 185 25.93 -28.45 20.68
N LYS A 186 26.49 -27.76 19.67
CA LYS A 186 27.93 -27.55 19.57
C LYS A 186 28.46 -26.69 20.71
N THR A 187 29.70 -26.89 21.08
CA THR A 187 30.39 -26.10 22.09
C THR A 187 30.62 -24.66 21.63
N VAL A 188 30.73 -23.72 22.57
CA VAL A 188 30.94 -22.31 22.23
C VAL A 188 32.17 -22.08 21.36
N PRO A 189 33.35 -22.75 21.58
CA PRO A 189 34.49 -22.63 20.68
C PRO A 189 34.22 -23.11 19.24
N GLU A 190 33.44 -24.20 19.07
CA GLU A 190 33.02 -24.68 17.74
C GLU A 190 32.09 -23.69 17.06
N VAL A 191 31.12 -23.11 17.78
CA VAL A 191 30.21 -22.09 17.28
C VAL A 191 30.99 -20.85 16.87
N LEU A 192 31.94 -20.39 17.70
CA LEU A 192 32.81 -19.24 17.43
C LEU A 192 33.67 -19.43 16.18
N SER A 193 34.05 -20.66 15.86
CA SER A 193 34.80 -20.95 14.63
C SER A 193 34.06 -20.58 13.34
N LEU A 194 32.74 -20.52 13.39
CA LEU A 194 31.86 -20.13 12.27
C LEU A 194 31.73 -18.61 12.11
N ALA A 195 32.28 -17.85 13.06
CA ALA A 195 32.25 -16.38 12.99
C ALA A 195 33.13 -15.87 11.85
N SER A 196 32.56 -15.14 10.92
CA SER A 196 33.27 -14.54 9.79
C SER A 196 34.25 -13.47 10.28
N LYS A 197 35.45 -13.43 9.68
CA LYS A 197 36.45 -12.36 9.88
C LYS A 197 35.92 -10.96 9.49
N ARG A 198 34.79 -10.87 8.78
CA ARG A 198 34.18 -9.61 8.37
C ARG A 198 33.24 -9.01 9.44
N LEU A 199 32.98 -9.74 10.53
CA LEU A 199 32.19 -9.19 11.65
C LEU A 199 33.01 -8.07 12.32
N ARG A 200 32.32 -7.01 12.73
CA ARG A 200 32.98 -5.86 13.39
C ARG A 200 33.30 -6.12 14.86
N ALA A 201 32.53 -7.02 15.48
CA ALA A 201 32.74 -7.42 16.86
C ALA A 201 34.03 -8.25 17.00
N SER A 202 34.73 -8.11 18.13
CA SER A 202 35.86 -8.94 18.46
C SER A 202 35.45 -10.39 18.66
N ARG A 203 36.40 -11.32 18.58
CA ARG A 203 36.13 -12.75 18.85
C ARG A 203 35.78 -12.97 20.33
N GLU A 204 36.34 -12.18 21.20
CA GLU A 204 36.10 -12.16 22.63
C GLU A 204 34.65 -11.71 22.94
N ASP A 205 34.20 -10.63 22.32
CA ASP A 205 32.81 -10.15 22.47
C ASP A 205 31.81 -11.18 21.94
N ILE A 206 32.13 -11.85 20.82
CA ILE A 206 31.25 -12.88 20.26
C ILE A 206 31.24 -14.11 21.18
N PHE A 207 32.40 -14.49 21.74
CA PHE A 207 32.50 -15.60 22.68
C PHE A 207 31.61 -15.33 23.91
N GLU A 208 31.74 -14.16 24.54
CA GLU A 208 30.95 -13.77 25.70
C GLU A 208 29.43 -13.71 25.35
N ALA A 209 29.08 -13.21 24.16
CA ALA A 209 27.70 -13.15 23.70
C ALA A 209 27.06 -14.55 23.44
N LEU A 210 27.88 -15.58 23.26
CA LEU A 210 27.47 -16.98 23.09
C LEU A 210 27.39 -17.74 24.43
N GLN A 211 27.92 -17.19 25.52
CA GLN A 211 27.83 -17.79 26.84
C GLN A 211 26.36 -17.74 27.31
N ALA A 212 25.78 -18.90 27.48
CA ALA A 212 24.44 -19.04 28.03
C ALA A 212 24.51 -19.62 29.41
N GLU A 213 23.62 -19.20 30.31
CA GLU A 213 23.48 -19.85 31.62
C GLU A 213 23.02 -21.29 31.44
N GLU A 214 21.95 -21.51 30.64
CA GLU A 214 21.46 -22.84 30.29
C GLU A 214 20.61 -22.78 28.99
N ILE A 215 20.95 -23.61 28.01
CA ILE A 215 20.10 -23.85 26.84
C ILE A 215 19.38 -25.19 27.06
N THR A 216 18.14 -25.12 27.57
CA THR A 216 17.33 -26.31 27.86
C THR A 216 16.95 -27.06 26.60
N ALA A 217 16.52 -28.31 26.75
CA ALA A 217 15.97 -29.11 25.64
C ALA A 217 14.74 -28.43 24.99
N ALA A 218 13.91 -27.75 25.79
CA ALA A 218 12.77 -26.98 25.30
C ALA A 218 13.22 -25.78 24.44
N HIS A 219 14.24 -25.02 24.86
CA HIS A 219 14.82 -23.95 24.05
C HIS A 219 15.29 -24.47 22.69
N ARG A 220 16.06 -25.58 22.66
CA ARG A 220 16.58 -26.16 21.41
C ARG A 220 15.45 -26.60 20.48
N PHE A 221 14.43 -27.27 21.01
CA PHE A 221 13.28 -27.73 20.22
C PHE A 221 12.57 -26.53 19.56
N VAL A 222 12.20 -25.50 20.35
CA VAL A 222 11.46 -24.37 19.82
C VAL A 222 12.32 -23.50 18.86
N LEU A 223 13.61 -23.32 19.15
CA LEU A 223 14.53 -22.62 18.25
C LEU A 223 14.67 -23.35 16.91
N LEU A 224 14.72 -24.69 16.93
CA LEU A 224 14.80 -25.51 15.70
C LEU A 224 13.54 -25.29 14.84
N GLU A 225 12.36 -25.38 15.44
CA GLU A 225 11.07 -25.18 14.74
C GLU A 225 10.95 -23.76 14.16
N ILE A 226 11.35 -22.72 14.93
CA ILE A 226 11.35 -21.33 14.44
C ILE A 226 12.32 -21.18 13.26
N MET A 227 13.52 -21.77 13.33
CA MET A 227 14.49 -21.70 12.24
C MET A 227 14.00 -22.38 10.98
N ALA A 228 13.40 -23.57 11.10
CA ALA A 228 12.78 -24.28 9.97
C ALA A 228 11.66 -23.47 9.33
N HIS A 229 10.80 -22.88 10.16
CA HIS A 229 9.69 -22.03 9.67
C HIS A 229 10.21 -20.75 8.97
N ILE A 230 11.28 -20.11 9.48
CA ILE A 230 11.92 -18.98 8.82
C ILE A 230 12.42 -19.38 7.42
N GLU A 231 13.09 -20.53 7.28
CA GLU A 231 13.63 -21.01 6.00
C GLU A 231 12.52 -21.36 5.01
N GLU A 232 11.44 -21.96 5.48
CA GLU A 232 10.25 -22.22 4.66
C GLU A 232 9.61 -20.93 4.17
N LEU A 233 9.44 -19.93 5.04
CA LEU A 233 8.89 -18.63 4.68
C LEU A 233 9.76 -17.90 3.66
N GLU A 234 11.09 -17.92 3.82
CA GLU A 234 12.03 -17.33 2.87
C GLU A 234 11.92 -18.01 1.49
N SER A 235 11.85 -19.33 1.45
CA SER A 235 11.64 -20.10 0.21
C SER A 235 10.29 -19.77 -0.46
N ARG A 236 9.22 -19.68 0.33
CA ARG A 236 7.90 -19.29 -0.18
C ARG A 236 7.92 -17.88 -0.76
N ILE A 237 8.50 -16.91 -0.05
CA ILE A 237 8.62 -15.53 -0.51
C ILE A 237 9.38 -15.49 -1.83
N ALA A 238 10.48 -16.22 -1.98
CA ALA A 238 11.25 -16.27 -3.22
C ALA A 238 10.41 -16.78 -4.41
N ARG A 239 9.54 -17.78 -4.18
CA ARG A 239 8.61 -18.26 -5.24
C ARG A 239 7.58 -17.19 -5.63
N PHE A 240 7.04 -16.46 -4.66
CA PHE A 240 6.11 -15.34 -4.93
C PHE A 240 6.81 -14.20 -5.67
N ASP A 241 8.06 -13.90 -5.33
CA ASP A 241 8.87 -12.88 -5.98
C ASP A 241 9.13 -13.23 -7.46
N ALA A 242 9.55 -14.48 -7.73
CA ALA A 242 9.78 -14.96 -9.08
C ALA A 242 8.51 -14.90 -9.94
N GLU A 243 7.37 -15.39 -9.41
CA GLU A 243 6.10 -15.40 -10.12
C GLU A 243 5.59 -13.98 -10.40
N LEU A 244 5.71 -13.07 -9.44
CA LEU A 244 5.28 -11.68 -9.61
C LEU A 244 6.09 -10.97 -10.70
N LEU A 245 7.42 -11.14 -10.71
CA LEU A 245 8.30 -10.53 -11.71
C LEU A 245 8.05 -11.10 -13.11
N ARG A 246 7.91 -12.43 -13.22
CA ARG A 246 7.59 -13.11 -14.48
C ARG A 246 6.27 -12.56 -15.06
N SER A 247 5.23 -12.55 -14.25
CA SER A 247 3.90 -12.09 -14.68
C SER A 247 3.87 -10.61 -15.07
N LEU A 248 4.60 -9.73 -14.37
CA LEU A 248 4.73 -8.32 -14.75
C LEU A 248 5.48 -8.14 -16.07
N GLN A 249 6.51 -8.94 -16.31
CA GLN A 249 7.27 -8.91 -17.57
C GLN A 249 6.39 -9.35 -18.73
N GLU A 250 5.66 -10.45 -18.59
CA GLU A 250 4.72 -10.97 -19.61
C GLU A 250 3.59 -9.99 -19.91
N ALA A 251 3.12 -9.26 -18.89
CA ALA A 251 2.09 -8.23 -19.04
C ALA A 251 2.63 -6.89 -19.60
N GLY A 252 3.91 -6.80 -19.97
CA GLY A 252 4.51 -5.62 -20.60
C GLY A 252 4.87 -4.47 -19.65
N TYR A 253 4.99 -4.72 -18.35
CA TYR A 253 5.33 -3.70 -17.36
C TYR A 253 6.85 -3.52 -17.12
N GLY A 254 7.72 -4.03 -17.99
CA GLY A 254 9.18 -3.95 -17.85
C GLY A 254 9.71 -2.54 -17.77
N VAL A 255 9.27 -1.64 -18.66
CA VAL A 255 9.74 -0.24 -18.68
C VAL A 255 9.31 0.52 -17.40
N PRO A 256 8.03 0.54 -16.99
CA PRO A 256 7.64 1.14 -15.72
C PRO A 256 8.39 0.58 -14.51
N LEU A 257 8.70 -0.72 -14.52
CA LEU A 257 9.45 -1.38 -13.45
C LEU A 257 10.88 -0.85 -13.36
N GLN A 258 11.57 -0.72 -14.51
CA GLN A 258 12.91 -0.15 -14.57
C GLN A 258 12.94 1.32 -14.14
N LEU A 259 11.99 2.12 -14.58
CA LEU A 259 11.89 3.53 -14.18
C LEU A 259 11.80 3.68 -12.67
N LEU A 260 10.94 2.91 -12.01
CA LEU A 260 10.76 2.99 -10.55
C LEU A 260 12.03 2.67 -9.77
N GLN A 261 12.84 1.71 -10.26
CA GLN A 261 14.11 1.32 -9.63
C GLN A 261 15.19 2.41 -9.69
N THR A 262 15.07 3.40 -10.56
CA THR A 262 16.02 4.52 -10.62
C THR A 262 15.90 5.46 -9.42
N MET A 263 14.77 5.41 -8.67
CA MET A 263 14.58 6.24 -7.49
C MET A 263 15.24 5.61 -6.26
N PRO A 264 16.11 6.35 -5.55
CA PRO A 264 16.75 5.86 -4.33
C PRO A 264 15.73 5.34 -3.30
N GLY A 265 16.01 4.16 -2.76
CA GLY A 265 15.18 3.49 -1.77
C GLY A 265 14.08 2.60 -2.35
N ILE A 266 14.00 2.45 -3.68
CA ILE A 266 13.09 1.52 -4.35
C ILE A 266 13.91 0.40 -4.99
N ASP A 267 13.77 -0.81 -4.47
CA ASP A 267 14.32 -2.03 -5.05
C ASP A 267 13.36 -2.65 -6.09
N LEU A 268 13.80 -3.70 -6.74
CA LEU A 268 13.03 -4.40 -7.78
C LEU A 268 11.68 -4.89 -7.26
N MET A 269 11.65 -5.50 -6.07
CA MET A 269 10.41 -6.04 -5.51
C MET A 269 9.48 -4.95 -5.00
N GLY A 270 10.02 -3.89 -4.41
CA GLY A 270 9.26 -2.71 -4.02
C GLY A 270 8.61 -2.04 -5.23
N ALA A 271 9.36 -1.89 -6.33
CA ALA A 271 8.85 -1.37 -7.60
C ALA A 271 7.72 -2.26 -8.16
N ALA A 272 7.92 -3.59 -8.17
CA ALA A 272 6.92 -4.55 -8.63
C ALA A 272 5.62 -4.48 -7.81
N MET A 273 5.72 -4.52 -6.49
CA MET A 273 4.56 -4.42 -5.60
C MET A 273 3.84 -3.08 -5.70
N LEU A 274 4.57 -1.98 -5.88
CA LEU A 274 3.96 -0.67 -6.08
C LEU A 274 3.22 -0.60 -7.40
N LEU A 275 3.84 -1.07 -8.49
CA LEU A 275 3.28 -1.05 -9.84
C LEU A 275 1.96 -1.83 -9.93
N VAL A 276 1.87 -2.98 -9.28
CA VAL A 276 0.63 -3.77 -9.20
C VAL A 276 -0.52 -2.99 -8.52
N GLU A 277 -0.20 -2.11 -7.58
CA GLU A 277 -1.22 -1.32 -6.89
C GLU A 277 -1.65 -0.07 -7.65
N ILE A 278 -0.71 0.67 -8.27
CA ILE A 278 -1.02 1.95 -8.91
C ILE A 278 -1.13 1.87 -10.45
N GLY A 279 -0.59 0.81 -11.06
CA GLY A 279 -0.45 0.70 -12.53
C GLY A 279 0.67 1.57 -13.09
N GLY A 280 0.90 1.43 -14.41
CA GLY A 280 1.86 2.25 -15.14
C GLY A 280 1.24 3.51 -15.76
N ASP A 281 -0.07 3.51 -15.98
CA ASP A 281 -0.80 4.64 -16.58
C ASP A 281 -1.28 5.63 -15.51
N MET A 282 -0.67 6.79 -15.49
CA MET A 282 -1.00 7.85 -14.53
C MET A 282 -2.18 8.73 -14.95
N SER A 283 -2.65 8.62 -16.19
CA SER A 283 -3.80 9.38 -16.70
C SER A 283 -5.07 9.07 -15.91
N VAL A 284 -5.22 7.84 -15.45
CA VAL A 284 -6.35 7.34 -14.63
C VAL A 284 -6.54 8.11 -13.32
N PHE A 285 -5.48 8.69 -12.78
CA PHE A 285 -5.57 9.55 -11.59
C PHE A 285 -5.73 11.02 -11.94
N GLY A 286 -5.32 11.43 -13.15
CA GLY A 286 -5.38 12.80 -13.64
C GLY A 286 -4.41 13.77 -12.95
N SER A 287 -3.95 13.50 -11.72
CA SER A 287 -2.92 14.30 -11.04
C SER A 287 -2.23 13.56 -9.90
N ALA A 288 -1.01 14.00 -9.56
CA ALA A 288 -0.26 13.48 -8.42
C ALA A 288 -0.98 13.69 -7.08
N GLN A 289 -1.78 14.75 -6.96
CA GLN A 289 -2.58 15.05 -5.78
C GLN A 289 -3.73 14.04 -5.61
N ARG A 290 -4.39 13.66 -6.69
CA ARG A 290 -5.45 12.65 -6.67
C ARG A 290 -4.89 11.26 -6.32
N LEU A 291 -3.72 10.89 -6.88
CA LEU A 291 -3.01 9.67 -6.50
C LEU A 291 -2.67 9.68 -5.00
N ALA A 292 -2.10 10.78 -4.48
CA ALA A 292 -1.75 10.91 -3.07
C ALA A 292 -2.99 10.85 -2.14
N SER A 293 -4.11 11.40 -2.58
CA SER A 293 -5.40 11.30 -1.88
C SER A 293 -5.93 9.87 -1.86
N TRP A 294 -5.86 9.16 -2.99
CA TRP A 294 -6.27 7.75 -3.09
C TRP A 294 -5.42 6.84 -2.20
N VAL A 295 -4.10 7.06 -2.14
CA VAL A 295 -3.21 6.35 -1.22
C VAL A 295 -3.48 6.70 0.25
N GLY A 296 -4.06 7.88 0.52
CA GLY A 296 -4.29 8.39 1.87
C GLY A 296 -3.03 8.95 2.52
N MET A 297 -2.07 9.45 1.72
CA MET A 297 -0.84 10.11 2.20
C MET A 297 -1.02 11.62 2.41
N CYS A 298 -2.19 12.17 2.11
CA CYS A 298 -2.51 13.57 2.36
C CYS A 298 -3.00 13.76 3.81
N PRO A 299 -2.66 14.89 4.46
CA PRO A 299 -3.29 15.27 5.72
C PRO A 299 -4.81 15.44 5.53
N GLY A 300 -5.58 15.02 6.51
CA GLY A 300 -7.02 15.27 6.53
C GLY A 300 -7.26 16.75 6.83
N ASN A 301 -7.99 17.46 5.96
CA ASN A 301 -8.53 18.78 6.27
C ASN A 301 -9.76 18.59 7.15
N ASN A 302 -9.55 18.45 8.45
CA ASN A 302 -10.62 18.46 9.42
C ASN A 302 -10.54 19.78 10.18
N GLU A 303 -11.13 20.82 9.57
CA GLU A 303 -11.15 22.18 10.09
C GLU A 303 -12.62 22.63 10.17
N SER A 304 -13.00 23.26 11.26
CA SER A 304 -14.32 23.82 11.45
C SER A 304 -14.18 25.16 12.18
N ALA A 305 -14.76 26.21 11.62
CA ALA A 305 -14.70 27.58 12.15
C ALA A 305 -13.26 28.05 12.48
N GLY A 306 -12.31 27.82 11.56
CA GLY A 306 -10.90 28.20 11.72
C GLY A 306 -10.11 27.33 12.69
N LYS A 307 -10.74 26.36 13.38
CA LYS A 307 -10.04 25.46 14.30
C LYS A 307 -9.73 24.12 13.64
N ARG A 308 -8.43 23.79 13.57
CA ARG A 308 -7.94 22.51 13.05
C ARG A 308 -8.18 21.38 14.05
N LYS A 309 -9.14 20.49 13.76
CA LYS A 309 -9.52 19.37 14.64
C LYS A 309 -8.54 18.19 14.55
N SER A 310 -7.99 17.87 13.38
CA SER A 310 -7.06 16.75 13.23
C SER A 310 -6.16 16.91 12.00
N GLY A 311 -4.86 16.65 12.17
CA GLY A 311 -3.88 16.51 11.08
C GLY A 311 -3.58 15.06 10.67
N ARG A 312 -4.39 14.09 11.12
CA ARG A 312 -4.20 12.68 10.77
C ARG A 312 -4.40 12.46 9.28
N ILE A 313 -3.58 11.59 8.70
CA ILE A 313 -3.76 11.16 7.31
C ILE A 313 -5.08 10.38 7.15
N ARG A 314 -5.69 10.50 5.96
CA ARG A 314 -6.94 9.79 5.64
C ARG A 314 -6.71 8.29 5.49
N LYS A 315 -7.76 7.49 5.65
CA LYS A 315 -7.75 6.08 5.23
C LYS A 315 -7.65 6.03 3.71
N GLY A 316 -6.74 5.21 3.19
CA GLY A 316 -6.52 4.99 1.76
C GLY A 316 -5.90 3.62 1.54
N ASN A 317 -5.17 3.41 0.44
CA ASN A 317 -4.51 2.14 0.15
C ASN A 317 -3.37 1.87 1.16
N ALA A 318 -3.62 0.97 2.11
CA ALA A 318 -2.67 0.63 3.16
C ALA A 318 -1.41 -0.08 2.63
N TRP A 319 -1.54 -0.82 1.52
CA TRP A 319 -0.44 -1.54 0.88
C TRP A 319 0.59 -0.57 0.30
N VAL A 320 0.13 0.38 -0.50
CA VAL A 320 0.98 1.43 -1.08
C VAL A 320 1.60 2.31 0.02
N ARG A 321 0.82 2.68 1.03
CA ARG A 321 1.33 3.50 2.13
C ARG A 321 2.46 2.83 2.90
N ARG A 322 2.37 1.51 3.14
CA ARG A 322 3.43 0.73 3.76
C ARG A 322 4.70 0.75 2.92
N LEU A 323 4.60 0.44 1.62
CA LEU A 323 5.72 0.48 0.68
C LEU A 323 6.39 1.86 0.66
N LEU A 324 5.61 2.93 0.57
CA LEU A 324 6.16 4.30 0.56
C LEU A 324 6.88 4.66 1.86
N CYS A 325 6.45 4.13 3.01
CA CYS A 325 7.17 4.31 4.26
C CYS A 325 8.50 3.53 4.26
N GLU A 326 8.51 2.31 3.74
CA GLU A 326 9.72 1.49 3.58
C GLU A 326 10.72 2.17 2.61
N PHE A 327 10.26 2.65 1.47
CA PHE A 327 11.07 3.41 0.51
C PHE A 327 11.65 4.69 1.11
N ALA A 328 10.82 5.44 1.86
CA ALA A 328 11.26 6.66 2.52
C ALA A 328 12.33 6.39 3.60
N GLN A 329 12.24 5.27 4.32
CA GLN A 329 13.26 4.86 5.28
C GLN A 329 14.56 4.48 4.58
N ALA A 330 14.50 3.74 3.47
CA ALA A 330 15.67 3.35 2.69
C ALA A 330 16.34 4.57 2.05
N ALA A 331 15.57 5.45 1.38
CA ALA A 331 16.07 6.69 0.79
C ALA A 331 16.68 7.64 1.85
N GLY A 332 16.09 7.71 3.05
CA GLY A 332 16.62 8.53 4.14
C GLY A 332 17.97 8.08 4.70
N ARG A 333 18.42 6.86 4.33
CA ARG A 333 19.74 6.32 4.68
C ARG A 333 20.73 6.38 3.51
N SER A 334 20.25 6.55 2.28
CA SER A 334 21.07 6.59 1.07
C SER A 334 21.67 7.98 0.85
N ARG A 335 22.81 8.09 0.15
CA ARG A 335 23.39 9.38 -0.25
C ARG A 335 22.60 9.93 -1.45
N CYS A 336 21.61 10.78 -1.21
CA CYS A 336 20.74 11.39 -2.24
C CYS A 336 19.97 12.59 -1.69
N ALA A 337 19.43 13.41 -2.55
CA ALA A 337 18.62 14.59 -2.18
C ALA A 337 17.37 14.25 -1.31
N LEU A 338 16.89 12.99 -1.37
CA LEU A 338 15.79 12.54 -0.51
C LEU A 338 16.23 12.38 0.95
N LYS A 339 17.50 12.01 1.20
CA LYS A 339 18.09 11.98 2.55
C LYS A 339 18.16 13.39 3.16
N ASP A 340 18.66 14.37 2.41
CA ASP A 340 18.78 15.75 2.88
C ASP A 340 17.40 16.31 3.19
N LYS A 341 16.42 16.02 2.32
CA LYS A 341 15.01 16.35 2.58
C LYS A 341 14.46 15.67 3.84
N PHE A 342 14.79 14.41 4.06
CA PHE A 342 14.38 13.69 5.27
C PHE A 342 14.98 14.34 6.52
N GLN A 343 16.27 14.64 6.53
CA GLN A 343 16.95 15.27 7.66
C GLN A 343 16.31 16.63 8.00
N ALA A 344 16.14 17.50 7.00
CA ALA A 344 15.49 18.80 7.18
C ALA A 344 14.04 18.72 7.72
N LEU A 345 13.30 17.64 7.38
CA LEU A 345 11.97 17.39 7.93
C LEU A 345 12.04 16.81 9.34
N ASN A 346 13.02 15.96 9.62
CA ASN A 346 13.14 15.22 10.87
C ASN A 346 13.37 16.15 12.07
N VAL A 347 14.21 17.17 11.91
CA VAL A 347 14.46 18.19 12.92
C VAL A 347 13.16 18.87 13.38
N ARG A 348 12.24 19.17 12.45
CA ARG A 348 11.02 19.93 12.76
C ARG A 348 9.81 19.08 13.15
N LYS A 349 9.70 17.86 12.63
CA LYS A 349 8.46 17.05 12.70
C LYS A 349 8.64 15.74 13.44
N GLY A 350 9.87 15.35 13.73
CA GLY A 350 10.23 14.05 14.27
C GLY A 350 10.13 12.92 13.22
N HIS A 351 10.71 11.76 13.51
CA HIS A 351 10.94 10.66 12.57
C HIS A 351 9.67 10.18 11.85
N LYS A 352 8.62 9.80 12.59
CA LYS A 352 7.40 9.19 12.00
C LYS A 352 6.70 10.11 11.01
N ARG A 353 6.58 11.41 11.34
CA ARG A 353 5.93 12.39 10.46
C ARG A 353 6.79 12.70 9.24
N SER A 354 8.10 12.67 9.39
CA SER A 354 9.05 12.94 8.30
C SER A 354 9.07 11.81 7.28
N ILE A 355 9.02 10.54 7.71
CA ILE A 355 8.86 9.38 6.83
C ILE A 355 7.59 9.51 5.98
N VAL A 356 6.45 9.84 6.57
CA VAL A 356 5.19 10.02 5.82
C VAL A 356 5.29 11.18 4.84
N ALA A 357 5.91 12.30 5.24
CA ALA A 357 6.07 13.46 4.36
C ALA A 357 7.05 13.19 3.19
N LEU A 358 8.13 12.43 3.46
CA LEU A 358 9.04 12.00 2.41
C LEU A 358 8.37 11.01 1.46
N GLY A 359 7.64 10.01 1.98
CA GLY A 359 6.87 9.06 1.16
C GLY A 359 5.83 9.76 0.28
N HIS A 360 5.17 10.81 0.78
CA HIS A 360 4.29 11.65 -0.04
C HIS A 360 5.05 12.37 -1.18
N LYS A 361 6.25 12.91 -0.89
CA LYS A 361 7.09 13.51 -1.95
C LYS A 361 7.50 12.47 -2.97
N MET A 362 7.98 11.30 -2.53
CA MET A 362 8.34 10.20 -3.42
C MET A 362 7.18 9.79 -4.32
N LEU A 363 5.97 9.62 -3.77
CA LEU A 363 4.78 9.28 -4.56
C LEU A 363 4.47 10.29 -5.66
N ARG A 364 4.59 11.60 -5.37
CA ARG A 364 4.40 12.65 -6.38
C ARG A 364 5.47 12.63 -7.46
N THR A 365 6.71 12.30 -7.09
CA THR A 365 7.81 12.13 -8.05
C THR A 365 7.58 10.88 -8.91
N ILE A 366 7.17 9.75 -8.31
CA ILE A 366 6.78 8.52 -9.01
C ILE A 366 5.69 8.80 -10.05
N TYR A 367 4.66 9.57 -9.67
CA TYR A 367 3.63 9.99 -10.61
C TYR A 367 4.23 10.73 -11.82
N ALA A 368 5.13 11.68 -11.59
CA ALA A 368 5.76 12.45 -12.67
C ALA A 368 6.68 11.58 -13.55
N MET A 369 7.43 10.65 -12.95
CA MET A 369 8.30 9.72 -13.67
C MET A 369 7.49 8.82 -14.61
N LEU A 370 6.42 8.19 -14.11
CA LEU A 370 5.57 7.32 -14.89
C LEU A 370 4.75 8.07 -15.95
N ALA A 371 4.22 9.26 -15.61
CA ALA A 371 3.45 10.08 -16.54
C ALA A 371 4.29 10.62 -17.72
N LYS A 372 5.57 10.91 -17.47
CA LYS A 372 6.50 11.45 -18.47
C LYS A 372 7.41 10.39 -19.08
N ASN A 373 7.34 9.17 -18.61
CA ASN A 373 8.26 8.07 -18.97
C ASN A 373 9.74 8.47 -18.81
N THR A 374 10.10 9.04 -17.65
CA THR A 374 11.44 9.58 -17.38
C THR A 374 12.05 8.96 -16.13
N HIS A 375 13.37 8.77 -16.14
CA HIS A 375 14.14 8.33 -14.98
C HIS A 375 14.10 9.37 -13.85
N TYR A 376 14.36 8.88 -12.63
CA TYR A 376 14.59 9.76 -11.50
C TYR A 376 15.88 10.59 -11.72
N VAL A 377 15.77 11.90 -11.53
CA VAL A 377 16.93 12.80 -11.55
C VAL A 377 17.18 13.28 -10.14
N ASP A 378 18.32 12.93 -9.58
CA ASP A 378 18.74 13.40 -8.26
C ASP A 378 19.31 14.81 -8.38
N LYS A 379 18.45 15.80 -8.08
CA LYS A 379 18.92 17.19 -7.93
C LYS A 379 19.29 17.37 -6.46
N THR A 380 20.58 17.29 -6.18
CA THR A 380 21.13 17.71 -4.90
C THR A 380 20.78 19.18 -4.69
N VAL A 381 19.79 19.42 -3.88
CA VAL A 381 19.45 20.74 -3.37
C VAL A 381 20.03 20.78 -1.97
N ASP A 382 20.95 21.71 -1.72
CA ASP A 382 21.41 21.99 -0.37
C ASP A 382 20.25 22.56 0.45
N TYR A 383 19.52 21.65 1.09
CA TYR A 383 18.37 22.02 1.92
C TYR A 383 18.79 22.77 3.18
N GLU A 384 20.03 22.65 3.61
CA GLU A 384 20.59 23.38 4.75
C GLU A 384 20.77 24.85 4.37
N ALA A 385 21.44 25.12 3.24
CA ALA A 385 21.57 26.47 2.68
C ALA A 385 20.22 27.14 2.39
N LEU A 386 19.26 26.39 1.82
CA LEU A 386 17.89 26.89 1.60
C LEU A 386 17.15 27.21 2.90
N MET A 387 17.38 26.44 3.96
CA MET A 387 16.76 26.70 5.27
C MET A 387 17.39 27.90 5.95
N VAL A 388 18.70 28.06 5.85
CA VAL A 388 19.41 29.27 6.33
C VAL A 388 18.90 30.50 5.60
N ALA A 389 18.86 30.47 4.27
CA ALA A 389 18.35 31.58 3.46
C ALA A 389 16.88 31.93 3.76
N ARG A 390 16.03 30.95 4.03
CA ARG A 390 14.62 31.17 4.36
C ARG A 390 14.39 31.69 5.78
N ASN A 391 15.26 31.36 6.72
CA ASN A 391 15.15 31.75 8.12
C ASN A 391 16.01 33.00 8.46
N ALA A 392 16.93 33.36 7.57
CA ALA A 392 17.77 34.56 7.74
C ALA A 392 16.96 35.86 8.01
N PRO A 393 15.84 36.14 7.31
CA PRO A 393 15.04 37.34 7.60
C PRO A 393 14.43 37.33 9.00
N ARG A 394 13.98 36.14 9.48
CA ARG A 394 13.42 36.00 10.84
C ARG A 394 14.49 36.14 11.92
N TRP A 395 15.69 35.65 11.66
CA TRP A 395 16.80 35.73 12.61
C TRP A 395 17.34 37.17 12.73
N LEU A 396 17.38 37.89 11.62
CA LEU A 396 17.72 39.32 11.60
C LEU A 396 16.65 40.17 12.30
N GLN A 397 15.36 39.85 12.16
CA GLN A 397 14.29 40.53 12.88
C GLN A 397 14.37 40.31 14.41
N MET A 398 14.63 39.10 14.85
CA MET A 398 14.79 38.81 16.28
C MET A 398 16.00 39.53 16.91
N ARG A 399 17.10 39.70 16.17
CA ARG A 399 18.26 40.48 16.65
C ARG A 399 18.04 41.99 16.67
N SER A 400 17.14 42.51 15.86
CA SER A 400 16.78 43.95 15.86
C SER A 400 15.79 44.30 16.96
N GLU A 401 15.12 43.32 17.58
CA GLU A 401 14.21 43.50 18.72
C GLU A 401 14.93 43.34 20.10
N GLU A 402 16.18 42.82 20.11
CA GLU A 402 17.02 42.68 21.30
C GLU A 402 17.99 43.87 21.54
N HIS A 403 17.96 44.89 20.69
CA HIS A 403 18.70 46.16 20.81
C HIS A 403 17.74 47.35 20.80
#